data_408035eb7e982d01e84c9a5ade523fc8
#
_entry.id   408035eb7e982d01e84c9a5ade523fc8
#
_cell.length_a   1.000
_cell.length_b   1.000
_cell.length_c   1.000
_cell.angle_alpha   90.00
_cell.angle_beta   90.00
_cell.angle_gamma   90.00
#
_symmetry.space_group_name_H-M   'P 1'
#
loop_
_entity.id
_entity.type
_entity.pdbx_description
1 polymer ?
#
loop_
_entity_poly.entity_id
_entity_poly.type
_entity_poly.pdbx_seq_one_letter_code
_entity_poly.pdbx_strand_id
1 'polypeptide(L)'
;ALGRFAGTPVKGVIAGTVITGVLQSSTAMTVMTVGLVNAGVIALKPAISVIMGANIGTTLGNGLIALPLGPLGLLFGGIFALVYIFAKTDKLKNIALACMGFALIFYGLNLMTGGLRPLRAMPEVMQTISALRADSFGGLIICVLTAAFITALIHSSSATIGIVMGLGSAGVLDWQ
;
A
#
# COMPACT_ATOMS: atom_id res chain seq x y z
N ALA A 1 -3.41 -10.64 -25.39
CA ALA A 1 -4.20 -9.54 -24.78
C ALA A 1 -3.30 -8.42 -24.25
N LEU A 2 -2.32 -8.69 -23.37
CA LEU A 2 -1.41 -7.68 -22.77
C LEU A 2 -0.60 -6.88 -23.80
N GLY A 3 -0.14 -7.47 -24.90
CA GLY A 3 0.59 -6.78 -25.97
C GLY A 3 -0.23 -5.70 -26.69
N ARG A 4 -1.56 -5.81 -26.70
CA ARG A 4 -2.47 -4.77 -27.22
C ARG A 4 -2.69 -3.62 -26.21
N PHE A 5 -2.64 -3.91 -24.91
CA PHE A 5 -2.83 -2.90 -23.86
C PHE A 5 -1.57 -2.08 -23.58
N ALA A 6 -0.39 -2.58 -23.93
CA ALA A 6 0.89 -1.89 -23.75
C ALA A 6 1.46 -1.26 -25.04
N GLY A 7 0.64 -1.08 -26.09
CA GLY A 7 1.10 -0.57 -27.39
C GLY A 7 1.63 0.87 -27.39
N THR A 8 1.35 1.66 -26.34
CA THR A 8 1.94 2.97 -26.10
C THR A 8 2.32 3.10 -24.61
N PRO A 9 3.34 3.92 -24.25
CA PRO A 9 3.74 4.11 -22.85
C PRO A 9 2.56 4.48 -21.94
N VAL A 10 1.70 5.37 -22.38
CA VAL A 10 0.51 5.82 -21.60
C VAL A 10 -0.46 4.67 -21.36
N LYS A 11 -0.73 3.84 -22.38
CA LYS A 11 -1.58 2.65 -22.21
C LYS A 11 -0.95 1.64 -21.25
N GLY A 12 0.37 1.49 -21.29
CA GLY A 12 1.10 0.64 -20.35
C GLY A 12 0.94 1.11 -18.91
N VAL A 13 1.11 2.41 -18.65
CA VAL A 13 0.90 3.01 -17.32
C VAL A 13 -0.55 2.79 -16.86
N ILE A 14 -1.54 3.10 -17.69
CA ILE A 14 -2.96 2.92 -17.33
C ILE A 14 -3.26 1.44 -17.02
N ALA A 15 -2.80 0.52 -17.87
CA ALA A 15 -3.00 -0.90 -17.66
C ALA A 15 -2.35 -1.38 -16.35
N GLY A 16 -1.09 -0.99 -16.09
CA GLY A 16 -0.39 -1.29 -14.85
C GLY A 16 -1.12 -0.74 -13.62
N THR A 17 -1.60 0.50 -13.69
CA THR A 17 -2.36 1.15 -12.62
C THR A 17 -3.66 0.40 -12.30
N VAL A 18 -4.47 0.12 -13.33
CA VAL A 18 -5.76 -0.55 -13.13
C VAL A 18 -5.58 -1.97 -12.62
N ILE A 19 -4.68 -2.74 -13.25
CA ILE A 19 -4.45 -4.14 -12.86
C ILE A 19 -3.90 -4.19 -11.43
N THR A 20 -2.92 -3.37 -11.08
CA THR A 20 -2.35 -3.36 -9.74
C THR A 20 -3.31 -2.78 -8.70
N GLY A 21 -4.12 -1.80 -9.08
CA GLY A 21 -5.20 -1.28 -8.23
C GLY A 21 -6.19 -2.37 -7.78
N VAL A 22 -6.44 -3.36 -8.65
CA VAL A 22 -7.29 -4.52 -8.33
C VAL A 22 -6.50 -5.60 -7.58
N LEU A 23 -5.31 -5.95 -8.07
CA LEU A 23 -4.48 -7.03 -7.48
C LEU A 23 -3.84 -6.64 -6.15
N GLN A 24 -3.69 -5.33 -5.88
CA GLN A 24 -3.04 -4.78 -4.69
C GLN A 24 -1.61 -5.31 -4.43
N SER A 25 -0.90 -5.73 -5.50
CA SER A 25 0.47 -6.25 -5.43
C SER A 25 1.30 -5.77 -6.63
N SER A 26 2.08 -4.70 -6.44
CA SER A 26 3.03 -4.21 -7.43
C SER A 26 4.18 -5.19 -7.65
N THR A 27 4.59 -5.92 -6.61
CA THR A 27 5.63 -6.95 -6.72
C THR A 27 5.19 -8.08 -7.65
N ALA A 28 3.98 -8.61 -7.46
CA ALA A 28 3.43 -9.65 -8.35
C ALA A 28 3.33 -9.14 -9.80
N MET A 29 2.86 -7.90 -9.99
CA MET A 29 2.78 -7.29 -11.32
C MET A 29 4.16 -7.11 -11.97
N THR A 30 5.16 -6.69 -11.19
CA THR A 30 6.54 -6.53 -11.66
C THR A 30 7.14 -7.87 -12.09
N VAL A 31 7.05 -8.91 -11.23
CA VAL A 31 7.58 -10.25 -11.54
C VAL A 31 6.91 -10.84 -12.77
N MET A 32 5.58 -10.71 -12.88
CA MET A 32 4.84 -11.15 -14.07
C MET A 32 5.31 -10.41 -15.34
N THR A 33 5.49 -9.09 -15.24
CA THR A 33 5.93 -8.25 -16.36
C THR A 33 7.34 -8.61 -16.80
N VAL A 34 8.28 -8.83 -15.87
CA VAL A 34 9.64 -9.30 -16.14
C VAL A 34 9.60 -10.69 -16.81
N GLY A 35 8.78 -11.61 -16.31
CA GLY A 35 8.58 -12.92 -16.91
C GLY A 35 8.09 -12.84 -18.37
N LEU A 36 7.17 -11.92 -18.67
CA LEU A 36 6.68 -11.70 -20.04
C LEU A 36 7.75 -11.08 -20.97
N VAL A 37 8.64 -10.24 -20.44
CA VAL A 37 9.79 -9.71 -21.20
C VAL A 37 10.77 -10.84 -21.50
N ASN A 38 11.13 -11.65 -20.51
CA ASN A 38 12.03 -12.79 -20.68
C ASN A 38 11.49 -13.84 -21.68
N ALA A 39 10.15 -14.03 -21.69
CA ALA A 39 9.49 -14.90 -22.65
C ALA A 39 9.34 -14.28 -24.06
N GLY A 40 9.81 -13.04 -24.29
CA GLY A 40 9.71 -12.35 -25.56
C GLY A 40 8.27 -11.91 -25.93
N VAL A 41 7.32 -11.96 -24.98
CA VAL A 41 5.91 -11.62 -25.20
C VAL A 41 5.69 -10.11 -25.28
N ILE A 42 6.46 -9.34 -24.50
CA ILE A 42 6.44 -7.88 -24.52
C ILE A 42 7.86 -7.33 -24.55
N ALA A 43 8.02 -6.18 -25.21
CA ALA A 43 9.32 -5.48 -25.24
C ALA A 43 9.58 -4.74 -23.91
N LEU A 44 10.84 -4.46 -23.63
CA LEU A 44 11.27 -3.79 -22.39
C LEU A 44 10.60 -2.42 -22.18
N LYS A 45 10.49 -1.60 -23.22
CA LYS A 45 9.92 -0.25 -23.13
C LYS A 45 8.45 -0.23 -22.66
N PRO A 46 7.52 -1.01 -23.23
CA PRO A 46 6.18 -1.19 -22.67
C PRO A 46 6.18 -1.77 -21.25
N ALA A 47 7.08 -2.71 -20.96
CA ALA A 47 7.18 -3.32 -19.64
C ALA A 47 7.49 -2.29 -18.54
N ILE A 48 8.44 -1.40 -18.78
CA ILE A 48 8.76 -0.30 -17.85
C ILE A 48 7.51 0.54 -17.58
N SER A 49 6.74 0.87 -18.62
CA SER A 49 5.51 1.66 -18.46
C SER A 49 4.46 0.95 -17.58
N VAL A 50 4.33 -0.36 -17.73
CA VAL A 50 3.43 -1.17 -16.89
C VAL A 50 3.89 -1.19 -15.43
N ILE A 51 5.20 -1.31 -15.18
CA ILE A 51 5.77 -1.29 -13.82
C ILE A 51 5.58 0.09 -13.17
N MET A 52 5.78 1.18 -13.92
CA MET A 52 5.49 2.53 -13.42
C MET A 52 4.01 2.68 -13.04
N GLY A 53 3.11 2.17 -13.88
CA GLY A 53 1.68 2.13 -13.58
C GLY A 53 1.34 1.28 -12.34
N ALA A 54 2.02 0.16 -12.15
CA ALA A 54 1.83 -0.70 -11.00
C ALA A 54 2.09 0.04 -9.67
N ASN A 55 3.11 0.89 -9.62
CA ASN A 55 3.39 1.71 -8.44
C ASN A 55 2.27 2.71 -8.16
N ILE A 56 1.71 3.33 -9.20
CA ILE A 56 0.56 4.22 -9.07
C ILE A 56 -0.67 3.43 -8.55
N GLY A 57 -0.92 2.25 -9.09
CA GLY A 57 -2.04 1.39 -8.68
C GLY A 57 -2.01 1.02 -7.20
N THR A 58 -0.83 0.74 -6.66
CA THR A 58 -0.64 0.48 -5.21
C THR A 58 -1.01 1.70 -4.37
N THR A 59 -0.68 2.91 -4.83
CA THR A 59 -0.98 4.15 -4.11
C THR A 59 -2.50 4.40 -4.00
N LEU A 60 -3.27 4.00 -5.01
CA LEU A 60 -4.74 4.09 -4.94
C LEU A 60 -5.32 3.25 -3.79
N GLY A 61 -4.78 2.04 -3.58
CA GLY A 61 -5.15 1.20 -2.44
C GLY A 61 -4.79 1.83 -1.10
N ASN A 62 -3.60 2.40 -1.00
CA ASN A 62 -3.17 3.11 0.21
C ASN A 62 -4.02 4.36 0.49
N GLY A 63 -4.46 5.09 -0.54
CA GLY A 63 -5.40 6.20 -0.40
C GLY A 63 -6.73 5.76 0.21
N LEU A 64 -7.20 4.56 -0.11
CA LEU A 64 -8.41 4.01 0.48
C LEU A 64 -8.22 3.64 1.96
N ILE A 65 -7.04 3.14 2.33
CA ILE A 65 -6.68 2.82 3.72
C ILE A 65 -6.56 4.08 4.59
N ALA A 66 -6.28 5.25 3.98
CA ALA A 66 -6.20 6.54 4.69
C ALA A 66 -7.55 7.03 5.25
N LEU A 67 -8.67 6.43 4.84
CA LEU A 67 -9.98 6.79 5.36
C LEU A 67 -10.07 6.52 6.88
N PRO A 68 -10.66 7.42 7.69
CA PRO A 68 -10.70 7.29 9.14
C PRO A 68 -11.77 6.27 9.62
N LEU A 69 -11.74 5.06 9.07
CA LEU A 69 -12.68 3.99 9.38
C LEU A 69 -12.16 3.02 10.47
N GLY A 70 -10.97 3.29 11.01
CA GLY A 70 -10.32 2.44 12.00
C GLY A 70 -11.19 1.98 13.18
N PRO A 71 -11.93 2.89 13.86
CA PRO A 71 -12.80 2.53 14.97
C PRO A 71 -13.95 1.58 14.59
N LEU A 72 -14.41 1.67 13.34
CA LEU A 72 -15.51 0.85 12.82
C LEU A 72 -15.02 -0.47 12.21
N GLY A 73 -13.71 -0.63 12.02
CA GLY A 73 -13.11 -1.79 11.36
C GLY A 73 -13.47 -3.11 12.07
N LEU A 74 -13.41 -3.13 13.40
CA LEU A 74 -13.75 -4.33 14.16
C LEU A 74 -15.24 -4.68 14.06
N LEU A 75 -16.12 -3.66 14.12
CA LEU A 75 -17.57 -3.86 13.99
C LEU A 75 -17.93 -4.45 12.63
N PHE A 76 -17.44 -3.81 11.55
CA PHE A 76 -17.68 -4.34 10.19
C PHE A 76 -17.02 -5.69 9.98
N GLY A 77 -15.83 -5.92 10.50
CA GLY A 77 -15.15 -7.21 10.46
C GLY A 77 -16.00 -8.31 11.11
N GLY A 78 -16.58 -8.05 12.29
CA GLY A 78 -17.48 -8.96 12.98
C GLY A 78 -18.78 -9.24 12.22
N ILE A 79 -19.41 -8.19 11.67
CA ILE A 79 -20.62 -8.34 10.84
C ILE A 79 -20.35 -9.23 9.62
N PHE A 80 -19.25 -8.95 8.88
CA PHE A 80 -18.90 -9.73 7.69
C PHE A 80 -18.47 -11.15 8.04
N ALA A 81 -17.84 -11.38 9.20
CA ALA A 81 -17.56 -12.72 9.71
C ALA A 81 -18.84 -13.52 9.94
N LEU A 82 -19.85 -12.92 10.57
CA LEU A 82 -21.17 -13.56 10.74
C LEU A 82 -21.81 -13.84 9.37
N VAL A 83 -21.81 -12.88 8.45
CA VAL A 83 -22.32 -13.09 7.09
C VAL A 83 -21.59 -14.25 6.41
N TYR A 84 -20.28 -14.36 6.55
CA TYR A 84 -19.49 -15.46 5.99
C TYR A 84 -19.92 -16.82 6.54
N ILE A 85 -20.13 -16.92 7.87
CA ILE A 85 -20.55 -18.17 8.54
C ILE A 85 -21.93 -18.62 8.08
N PHE A 86 -22.88 -17.68 7.98
CA PHE A 86 -24.28 -17.99 7.65
C PHE A 86 -24.60 -17.96 6.16
N ALA A 87 -23.65 -17.57 5.31
CA ALA A 87 -23.84 -17.51 3.87
C ALA A 87 -24.05 -18.90 3.27
N LYS A 88 -25.09 -19.04 2.46
CA LYS A 88 -25.45 -20.31 1.79
C LYS A 88 -24.81 -20.44 0.40
N THR A 89 -24.32 -19.35 -0.18
CA THR A 89 -23.76 -19.34 -1.53
C THR A 89 -22.28 -18.95 -1.49
N ASP A 90 -21.46 -19.59 -2.32
CA ASP A 90 -20.01 -19.31 -2.40
C ASP A 90 -19.75 -17.86 -2.82
N LYS A 91 -20.59 -17.29 -3.67
CA LYS A 91 -20.49 -15.89 -4.08
C LYS A 91 -20.61 -14.94 -2.87
N LEU A 92 -21.59 -15.19 -1.99
CA LEU A 92 -21.81 -14.35 -0.81
C LEU A 92 -20.68 -14.55 0.21
N LYS A 93 -20.17 -15.78 0.37
CA LYS A 93 -19.00 -16.07 1.21
C LYS A 93 -17.78 -15.30 0.75
N ASN A 94 -17.47 -15.33 -0.55
CA ASN A 94 -16.31 -14.65 -1.10
C ASN A 94 -16.40 -13.13 -0.95
N ILE A 95 -17.59 -12.56 -1.15
CA ILE A 95 -17.83 -11.12 -0.93
C ILE A 95 -17.66 -10.77 0.56
N ALA A 96 -18.26 -11.55 1.45
CA ALA A 96 -18.15 -11.34 2.89
C ALA A 96 -16.70 -11.45 3.37
N LEU A 97 -15.95 -12.43 2.85
CA LEU A 97 -14.53 -12.60 3.16
C LEU A 97 -13.69 -11.40 2.70
N ALA A 98 -13.92 -10.89 1.48
CA ALA A 98 -13.24 -9.71 0.96
C ALA A 98 -13.55 -8.46 1.79
N CYS A 99 -14.82 -8.23 2.13
CA CYS A 99 -15.25 -7.11 2.97
C CYS A 99 -14.71 -7.21 4.41
N MET A 100 -14.67 -8.42 4.96
CA MET A 100 -14.08 -8.69 6.27
C MET A 100 -12.58 -8.37 6.28
N GLY A 101 -11.83 -8.86 5.26
CA GLY A 101 -10.41 -8.56 5.13
C GLY A 101 -10.14 -7.05 5.03
N PHE A 102 -10.96 -6.35 4.25
CA PHE A 102 -10.88 -4.90 4.12
C PHE A 102 -11.15 -4.18 5.46
N ALA A 103 -12.17 -4.58 6.19
CA ALA A 103 -12.48 -4.05 7.52
C ALA A 103 -11.34 -4.31 8.54
N LEU A 104 -10.71 -5.48 8.48
CA LEU A 104 -9.58 -5.83 9.35
C LEU A 104 -8.32 -5.00 9.05
N ILE A 105 -8.11 -4.55 7.81
CA ILE A 105 -7.02 -3.62 7.48
C ILE A 105 -7.19 -2.31 8.26
N PHE A 106 -8.39 -1.72 8.27
CA PHE A 106 -8.66 -0.50 9.04
C PHE A 106 -8.49 -0.72 10.55
N TYR A 107 -8.94 -1.85 11.05
CA TYR A 107 -8.75 -2.19 12.46
C TYR A 107 -7.26 -2.35 12.80
N GLY A 108 -6.49 -3.03 11.97
CA GLY A 108 -5.04 -3.16 12.12
C GLY A 108 -4.30 -1.82 12.11
N LEU A 109 -4.69 -0.90 11.20
CA LEU A 109 -4.14 0.45 11.18
C LEU A 109 -4.49 1.23 12.46
N ASN A 110 -5.69 1.07 12.98
CA ASN A 110 -6.10 1.68 14.25
C ASN A 110 -5.27 1.15 15.43
N LEU A 111 -5.07 -0.16 15.52
CA LEU A 111 -4.20 -0.78 16.54
C LEU A 111 -2.77 -0.30 16.42
N MET A 112 -2.23 -0.23 15.20
CA MET A 112 -0.88 0.25 14.95
C MET A 112 -0.72 1.71 15.39
N THR A 113 -1.66 2.58 15.01
CA THR A 113 -1.67 3.99 15.43
C THR A 113 -1.73 4.12 16.95
N GLY A 114 -2.57 3.32 17.61
CA GLY A 114 -2.65 3.27 19.07
C GLY A 114 -1.34 2.83 19.73
N GLY A 115 -0.70 1.80 19.18
CA GLY A 115 0.59 1.29 19.65
C GLY A 115 1.77 2.24 19.41
N LEU A 116 1.67 3.14 18.42
CA LEU A 116 2.71 4.13 18.11
C LEU A 116 2.60 5.43 18.94
N ARG A 117 1.41 5.72 19.51
CA ARG A 117 1.19 6.92 20.33
C ARG A 117 2.21 7.12 21.47
N PRO A 118 2.61 6.08 22.23
CA PRO A 118 3.60 6.24 23.30
C PRO A 118 4.96 6.76 22.82
N LEU A 119 5.34 6.51 21.56
CA LEU A 119 6.59 6.99 20.97
C LEU A 119 6.69 8.51 21.00
N ARG A 120 5.58 9.22 20.93
CA ARG A 120 5.51 10.67 21.03
C ARG A 120 5.99 11.19 22.39
N ALA A 121 5.87 10.39 23.45
CA ALA A 121 6.32 10.74 24.79
C ALA A 121 7.80 10.46 25.02
N MET A 122 8.48 9.83 24.06
CA MET A 122 9.91 9.48 24.14
C MET A 122 10.78 10.57 23.50
N PRO A 123 11.56 11.37 24.28
CA PRO A 123 12.35 12.46 23.74
C PRO A 123 13.40 12.01 22.71
N GLU A 124 14.02 10.85 22.92
CA GLU A 124 15.05 10.28 22.05
C GLU A 124 14.47 9.95 20.66
N VAL A 125 13.26 9.37 20.63
CA VAL A 125 12.56 9.05 19.38
C VAL A 125 12.18 10.32 18.65
N MET A 126 11.64 11.31 19.37
CA MET A 126 11.24 12.60 18.77
C MET A 126 12.44 13.38 18.25
N GLN A 127 13.60 13.35 18.92
CA GLN A 127 14.83 13.95 18.41
C GLN A 127 15.32 13.27 17.13
N THR A 128 15.29 11.94 17.09
CA THR A 128 15.68 11.18 15.88
C THR A 128 14.75 11.48 14.71
N ILE A 129 13.45 11.54 14.95
CA ILE A 129 12.45 11.85 13.92
C ILE A 129 12.55 13.31 13.46
N SER A 130 12.79 14.25 14.38
CA SER A 130 12.97 15.66 14.04
C SER A 130 14.24 15.92 13.21
N ALA A 131 15.21 15.01 13.25
CA ALA A 131 16.38 15.05 12.35
C ALA A 131 16.03 14.60 10.91
N LEU A 132 14.91 13.87 10.71
CA LEU A 132 14.42 13.44 9.40
C LEU A 132 13.50 14.51 8.80
N ARG A 133 14.01 15.75 8.65
CA ARG A 133 13.26 16.85 8.04
C ARG A 133 13.64 17.02 6.59
N ALA A 134 12.63 17.21 5.74
CA ALA A 134 12.83 17.43 4.31
C ALA A 134 13.03 18.92 3.93
N ASP A 135 13.38 19.77 4.88
CA ASP A 135 13.54 21.21 4.72
C ASP A 135 14.74 21.60 3.82
N SER A 136 15.65 20.66 3.61
CA SER A 136 16.83 20.83 2.76
C SER A 136 16.96 19.68 1.76
N PHE A 137 17.69 19.90 0.68
CA PHE A 137 17.97 18.83 -0.29
C PHE A 137 18.66 17.62 0.36
N GLY A 138 19.58 17.85 1.30
CA GLY A 138 20.21 16.76 2.07
C GLY A 138 19.23 16.03 2.96
N GLY A 139 18.33 16.73 3.65
CA GLY A 139 17.26 16.14 4.45
C GLY A 139 16.30 15.29 3.62
N LEU A 140 15.92 15.79 2.44
CA LEU A 140 15.08 15.04 1.51
C LEU A 140 15.74 13.71 1.10
N ILE A 141 17.04 13.73 0.77
CA ILE A 141 17.78 12.50 0.41
C ILE A 141 17.79 11.51 1.58
N ILE A 142 18.04 11.99 2.81
CA ILE A 142 18.05 11.13 4.00
C ILE A 142 16.67 10.50 4.21
N CYS A 143 15.57 11.25 4.10
CA CYS A 143 14.22 10.72 4.20
C CYS A 143 13.94 9.65 3.13
N VAL A 144 14.32 9.90 1.88
CA VAL A 144 14.14 8.94 0.77
C VAL A 144 14.95 7.66 1.03
N LEU A 145 16.22 7.78 1.43
CA LEU A 145 17.07 6.62 1.71
C LEU A 145 16.57 5.81 2.90
N THR A 146 16.10 6.47 3.95
CA THR A 146 15.52 5.82 5.12
C THR A 146 14.25 5.04 4.75
N ALA A 147 13.32 5.67 4.03
CA ALA A 147 12.11 5.02 3.54
C ALA A 147 12.42 3.86 2.60
N ALA A 148 13.38 4.01 1.70
CA ALA A 148 13.83 2.96 0.79
C ALA A 148 14.44 1.77 1.55
N PHE A 149 15.27 2.04 2.55
CA PHE A 149 15.89 1.01 3.39
C PHE A 149 14.84 0.23 4.18
N ILE A 150 13.91 0.92 4.84
CA ILE A 150 12.80 0.29 5.58
C ILE A 150 11.96 -0.57 4.62
N THR A 151 11.61 -0.02 3.45
CA THR A 151 10.82 -0.76 2.44
C THR A 151 11.56 -1.99 1.93
N ALA A 152 12.89 -1.91 1.75
CA ALA A 152 13.72 -3.04 1.33
C ALA A 152 13.76 -4.15 2.40
N LEU A 153 13.76 -3.80 3.69
CA LEU A 153 13.71 -4.77 4.79
C LEU A 153 12.34 -5.44 4.90
N ILE A 154 11.25 -4.67 4.78
CA ILE A 154 9.88 -5.16 4.93
C ILE A 154 9.40 -5.85 3.65
N HIS A 155 9.99 -5.58 2.50
CA HIS A 155 9.58 -6.03 1.16
C HIS A 155 8.14 -5.61 0.78
N SER A 156 7.61 -4.54 1.41
CA SER A 156 6.26 -4.03 1.18
C SER A 156 6.20 -2.52 1.30
N SER A 157 6.02 -1.84 0.17
CA SER A 157 5.83 -0.37 0.14
C SER A 157 4.52 0.05 0.80
N SER A 158 3.46 -0.75 0.67
CA SER A 158 2.17 -0.50 1.32
C SER A 158 2.28 -0.56 2.84
N ALA A 159 3.04 -1.53 3.39
CA ALA A 159 3.29 -1.62 4.82
C ALA A 159 4.09 -0.41 5.32
N THR A 160 5.12 0.01 4.59
CA THR A 160 5.92 1.20 4.94
C THR A 160 5.05 2.46 4.94
N ILE A 161 4.21 2.65 3.92
CA ILE A 161 3.26 3.78 3.86
C ILE A 161 2.28 3.70 5.03
N GLY A 162 1.75 2.52 5.35
CA GLY A 162 0.88 2.31 6.51
C GLY A 162 1.54 2.71 7.83
N ILE A 163 2.83 2.38 8.02
CA ILE A 163 3.60 2.80 9.20
C ILE A 163 3.73 4.33 9.25
N VAL A 164 4.11 4.97 8.13
CA VAL A 164 4.23 6.43 8.04
C VAL A 164 2.89 7.12 8.34
N MET A 165 1.79 6.60 7.79
CA MET A 165 0.44 7.10 8.08
C MET A 165 0.07 6.91 9.54
N GLY A 166 0.42 5.77 10.14
CA GLY A 166 0.21 5.50 11.58
C GLY A 166 0.98 6.48 12.45
N LEU A 167 2.26 6.74 12.14
CA LEU A 167 3.10 7.71 12.84
C LEU A 167 2.55 9.14 12.70
N GLY A 168 2.12 9.54 11.51
CA GLY A 168 1.45 10.83 11.27
C GLY A 168 0.17 10.96 12.07
N SER A 169 -0.71 9.95 12.03
CA SER A 169 -1.96 9.93 12.79
C SER A 169 -1.74 9.90 14.31
N ALA A 170 -0.64 9.31 14.77
CA ALA A 170 -0.23 9.35 16.17
C ALA A 170 0.38 10.71 16.59
N GLY A 171 0.63 11.61 15.64
CA GLY A 171 1.27 12.90 15.87
C GLY A 171 2.77 12.80 16.18
N VAL A 172 3.41 11.72 15.74
CA VAL A 172 4.86 11.48 15.86
C VAL A 172 5.60 12.11 14.67
N LEU A 173 5.00 12.06 13.49
CA LEU A 173 5.46 12.75 12.27
C LEU A 173 4.57 13.97 12.02
N ASP A 174 5.19 15.10 11.69
CA ASP A 174 4.50 16.30 11.24
C ASP A 174 4.55 16.42 9.72
N TRP A 175 3.73 17.28 9.14
CA TRP A 175 3.63 17.50 7.68
C TRP A 175 4.76 18.37 7.11
N GLN A 176 5.72 18.77 7.91
CA GLN A 176 6.87 19.60 7.50
C GLN A 176 8.09 18.80 7.15
#